data_67bad927769a02ca1fe37eb028b79067
#
_entry.id   67bad927769a02ca1fe37eb028b79067
#
_cell.length_a   1.000
_cell.length_b   1.000
_cell.length_c   1.000
_cell.angle_alpha   90.00
_cell.angle_beta   90.00
_cell.angle_gamma   90.00
#
_symmetry.space_group_name_H-M   'P 1'
#
loop_
_entity.id
_entity.type
_entity.pdbx_description
1 polymer ?
#
loop_
_entity_poly.entity_id
_entity_poly.type
_entity_poly.pdbx_seq_one_letter_code
_entity_poly.pdbx_strand_id
1 'polypeptide(L)'
;MSPVRELSEITSVPITNQTDLAEAMQLGLALFPSGYAKRMVILSDGAQTSGDALEAAQFAAASDVQIVVLPFVTQRDNEAWITNVDVPTYLRPGEEFDLDVSVQATEPTRAVVRVLGGDEILYEQTHNLRRGLQSLTLPLTAGQPGFVTYQVQITPELDGFYQNNRMDAFSQVEGPPRVLMVA
;
A
#
# COMPACT_ATOMS: atom_id res chain seq x y z
N MET A 1 -20.39 29.88 30.20
CA MET A 1 -19.29 28.90 30.09
C MET A 1 -19.89 27.64 29.47
N SER A 2 -19.61 27.33 28.20
CA SER A 2 -20.11 26.13 27.56
C SER A 2 -19.34 24.92 28.09
N PRO A 3 -20.01 23.81 28.42
CA PRO A 3 -19.31 22.62 28.83
C PRO A 3 -18.53 22.07 27.61
N VAL A 4 -17.21 22.09 27.71
CA VAL A 4 -16.36 21.35 26.79
C VAL A 4 -16.61 19.86 27.07
N ARG A 5 -17.23 19.14 26.13
CA ARG A 5 -17.26 17.68 26.18
C ARG A 5 -15.86 17.20 25.75
N GLU A 6 -15.06 16.84 26.71
CA GLU A 6 -13.85 16.06 26.42
C GLU A 6 -14.26 14.66 25.96
N LEU A 7 -13.83 14.30 24.76
CA LEU A 7 -13.85 12.90 24.32
C LEU A 7 -12.73 12.18 25.05
N SER A 8 -13.10 11.39 26.05
CA SER A 8 -12.15 10.64 26.87
C SER A 8 -11.57 9.41 26.15
N GLU A 9 -12.27 8.86 25.16
CA GLU A 9 -11.83 7.67 24.43
C GLU A 9 -12.60 7.52 23.11
N ILE A 10 -11.89 7.20 22.02
CA ILE A 10 -12.48 6.83 20.74
C ILE A 10 -12.53 5.29 20.70
N THR A 11 -13.72 4.72 20.89
CA THR A 11 -13.92 3.26 20.93
C THR A 11 -14.33 2.66 19.58
N SER A 12 -14.57 3.50 18.55
CA SER A 12 -14.92 3.02 17.22
C SER A 12 -13.67 2.52 16.48
N VAL A 13 -13.76 1.32 15.90
CA VAL A 13 -12.75 0.78 14.99
C VAL A 13 -13.16 1.19 13.57
N PRO A 14 -12.44 2.10 12.90
CA PRO A 14 -12.79 2.51 11.55
C PRO A 14 -12.52 1.37 10.55
N ILE A 15 -13.29 1.37 9.45
CA ILE A 15 -13.00 0.52 8.30
C ILE A 15 -11.81 1.15 7.57
N THR A 16 -10.66 0.51 7.63
CA THR A 16 -9.37 1.11 7.21
C THR A 16 -9.18 1.26 5.69
N ASN A 17 -10.05 0.66 4.88
CA ASN A 17 -9.99 0.68 3.42
C ASN A 17 -10.98 1.67 2.77
N GLN A 18 -11.72 2.45 3.56
CA GLN A 18 -12.67 3.45 3.07
C GLN A 18 -12.57 4.74 3.87
N THR A 19 -12.70 5.86 3.16
CA THR A 19 -12.81 7.21 3.73
C THR A 19 -14.11 7.83 3.25
N ASP A 20 -15.05 8.05 4.16
CA ASP A 20 -16.32 8.72 3.90
C ASP A 20 -16.41 10.03 4.70
N LEU A 21 -16.04 11.13 4.02
CA LEU A 21 -16.10 12.47 4.61
C LEU A 21 -17.54 12.96 4.75
N ALA A 22 -18.45 12.48 3.89
CA ALA A 22 -19.86 12.88 3.94
C ALA A 22 -20.53 12.32 5.19
N GLU A 23 -20.34 11.02 5.48
CA GLU A 23 -20.86 10.39 6.70
C GLU A 23 -20.28 11.05 7.97
N ALA A 24 -18.96 11.33 7.96
CA ALA A 24 -18.31 12.01 9.08
C ALA A 24 -18.90 13.42 9.33
N MET A 25 -19.17 14.18 8.28
CA MET A 25 -19.82 15.50 8.40
C MET A 25 -21.26 15.39 8.89
N GLN A 26 -22.05 14.43 8.40
CA GLN A 26 -23.42 14.19 8.84
C GLN A 26 -23.47 13.82 10.34
N LEU A 27 -22.58 12.93 10.77
CA LEU A 27 -22.45 12.58 12.18
C LEU A 27 -22.08 13.81 13.03
N GLY A 28 -21.13 14.60 12.57
CA GLY A 28 -20.73 15.85 13.24
C GLY A 28 -21.89 16.83 13.36
N LEU A 29 -22.73 16.97 12.32
CA LEU A 29 -23.93 17.80 12.34
C LEU A 29 -24.93 17.38 13.42
N ALA A 30 -25.12 16.07 13.59
CA ALA A 30 -26.06 15.53 14.59
C ALA A 30 -25.60 15.75 16.03
N LEU A 31 -24.31 16.02 16.25
CA LEU A 31 -23.75 16.25 17.59
C LEU A 31 -23.83 17.71 18.06
N PHE A 32 -24.15 18.66 17.19
CA PHE A 32 -24.23 20.06 17.58
C PHE A 32 -25.47 20.33 18.45
N PRO A 33 -25.28 20.98 19.61
CA PRO A 33 -26.42 21.42 20.41
C PRO A 33 -27.15 22.58 19.73
N SER A 34 -28.47 22.66 19.95
CA SER A 34 -29.28 23.77 19.45
C SER A 34 -28.96 25.10 20.20
N GLY A 35 -29.09 26.23 19.49
CA GLY A 35 -28.98 27.55 20.10
C GLY A 35 -27.54 28.10 20.21
N TYR A 36 -26.55 27.46 19.63
CA TYR A 36 -25.17 27.91 19.59
C TYR A 36 -24.65 28.12 18.19
N ALA A 37 -23.65 28.95 18.00
CA ALA A 37 -22.89 29.08 16.77
C ALA A 37 -22.13 27.74 16.53
N LYS A 38 -22.27 27.21 15.32
CA LYS A 38 -21.72 25.89 14.97
C LYS A 38 -20.48 26.03 14.09
N ARG A 39 -19.40 25.37 14.48
CA ARG A 39 -18.18 25.31 13.68
C ARG A 39 -17.67 23.87 13.64
N MET A 40 -17.43 23.36 12.46
CA MET A 40 -16.84 22.05 12.21
C MET A 40 -15.42 22.23 11.65
N VAL A 41 -14.46 21.51 12.20
CA VAL A 41 -13.08 21.49 11.70
C VAL A 41 -12.84 20.09 11.17
N ILE A 42 -12.48 20.01 9.88
CA ILE A 42 -12.17 18.75 9.19
C ILE A 42 -10.67 18.69 8.96
N LEU A 43 -10.03 17.64 9.50
CA LEU A 43 -8.64 17.32 9.23
C LEU A 43 -8.65 16.14 8.25
N SER A 44 -8.22 16.34 7.00
CA SER A 44 -8.23 15.32 5.97
C SER A 44 -7.22 15.66 4.87
N ASP A 45 -6.70 14.64 4.20
CA ASP A 45 -5.92 14.76 2.97
C ASP A 45 -6.81 15.00 1.72
N GLY A 46 -8.14 14.97 1.90
CA GLY A 46 -9.14 15.13 0.84
C GLY A 46 -9.39 13.89 -0.01
N ALA A 47 -8.71 12.77 0.27
CA ALA A 47 -8.87 11.51 -0.46
C ALA A 47 -10.09 10.73 0.06
N GLN A 48 -11.30 11.11 -0.39
CA GLN A 48 -12.48 10.29 -0.11
C GLN A 48 -12.60 9.15 -1.13
N THR A 49 -13.06 8.00 -0.63
CA THR A 49 -13.32 6.80 -1.45
C THR A 49 -14.79 6.45 -1.54
N SER A 50 -15.63 7.06 -0.70
CA SER A 50 -17.09 6.85 -0.60
C SER A 50 -17.79 8.15 -0.21
N GLY A 51 -19.08 8.26 -0.53
CA GLY A 51 -19.93 9.40 -0.21
C GLY A 51 -19.71 10.62 -1.13
N ASP A 52 -20.41 11.71 -0.86
CA ASP A 52 -20.27 13.01 -1.51
C ASP A 52 -20.04 14.11 -0.46
N ALA A 53 -18.76 14.42 -0.21
CA ALA A 53 -18.36 15.42 0.77
C ALA A 53 -18.82 16.84 0.38
N LEU A 54 -18.94 17.12 -0.93
CA LEU A 54 -19.38 18.44 -1.38
C LEU A 54 -20.87 18.66 -1.07
N GLU A 55 -21.70 17.67 -1.34
CA GLU A 55 -23.13 17.71 -0.98
C GLU A 55 -23.32 17.85 0.53
N ALA A 56 -22.60 17.06 1.32
CA ALA A 56 -22.64 17.14 2.78
C ALA A 56 -22.18 18.50 3.32
N ALA A 57 -21.16 19.10 2.71
CA ALA A 57 -20.69 20.42 3.06
C ALA A 57 -21.72 21.53 2.73
N GLN A 58 -22.39 21.42 1.58
CA GLN A 58 -23.47 22.35 1.21
C GLN A 58 -24.65 22.24 2.19
N PHE A 59 -25.02 21.04 2.59
CA PHE A 59 -26.06 20.83 3.60
C PHE A 59 -25.68 21.41 4.97
N ALA A 60 -24.43 21.24 5.38
CA ALA A 60 -23.91 21.83 6.61
C ALA A 60 -23.93 23.35 6.58
N ALA A 61 -23.52 23.97 5.45
CA ALA A 61 -23.57 25.41 5.26
C ALA A 61 -25.01 25.94 5.29
N ALA A 62 -25.97 25.22 4.68
CA ALA A 62 -27.40 25.56 4.75
C ALA A 62 -27.99 25.44 6.16
N SER A 63 -27.31 24.72 7.06
CA SER A 63 -27.65 24.54 8.47
C SER A 63 -26.92 25.52 9.40
N ASP A 64 -26.37 26.61 8.86
CA ASP A 64 -25.55 27.61 9.56
C ASP A 64 -24.32 27.05 10.28
N VAL A 65 -23.69 26.03 9.70
CA VAL A 65 -22.43 25.46 10.21
C VAL A 65 -21.27 26.04 9.44
N GLN A 66 -20.34 26.69 10.12
CA GLN A 66 -19.06 27.10 9.54
C GLN A 66 -18.14 25.88 9.42
N ILE A 67 -17.71 25.55 8.21
CA ILE A 67 -16.73 24.48 7.97
C ILE A 67 -15.35 25.11 7.76
N VAL A 68 -14.36 24.58 8.47
CA VAL A 68 -12.93 24.88 8.28
C VAL A 68 -12.22 23.60 7.92
N VAL A 69 -11.57 23.55 6.77
CA VAL A 69 -10.78 22.41 6.34
C VAL A 69 -9.30 22.69 6.62
N LEU A 70 -8.68 21.85 7.40
CA LEU A 70 -7.23 21.81 7.58
C LEU A 70 -6.68 20.65 6.75
N PRO A 71 -6.02 20.93 5.62
CA PRO A 71 -5.48 19.87 4.80
C PRO A 71 -4.38 19.15 5.57
N PHE A 72 -4.54 17.84 5.74
CA PHE A 72 -3.48 16.97 6.21
C PHE A 72 -2.65 16.59 5.01
N VAL A 73 -1.66 17.42 4.69
CA VAL A 73 -0.70 17.07 3.65
C VAL A 73 0.26 16.06 4.30
N THR A 74 0.04 14.78 4.06
CA THR A 74 1.11 13.82 4.25
C THR A 74 2.21 14.26 3.30
N GLN A 75 3.28 14.88 3.81
CA GLN A 75 4.49 14.96 3.01
C GLN A 75 4.74 13.52 2.59
N ARG A 76 4.75 13.28 1.28
CA ARG A 76 5.21 12.01 0.76
C ARG A 76 6.68 11.96 1.12
N ASP A 77 6.94 11.36 2.27
CA ASP A 77 8.29 11.02 2.66
C ASP A 77 8.90 10.20 1.52
N ASN A 78 10.21 10.21 1.43
CA ASN A 78 10.91 9.40 0.44
C ASN A 78 10.34 7.99 0.47
N GLU A 79 9.79 7.57 -0.65
CA GLU A 79 9.10 6.30 -0.78
C GLU A 79 9.66 5.55 -1.98
N ALA A 80 9.86 4.25 -1.82
CA ALA A 80 10.17 3.37 -2.93
C ALA A 80 9.39 2.07 -2.77
N TRP A 81 8.68 1.65 -3.82
CA TRP A 81 7.81 0.49 -3.79
C TRP A 81 7.92 -0.35 -5.05
N ILE A 82 7.51 -1.62 -4.94
CA ILE A 82 7.44 -2.55 -6.05
C ILE A 82 6.13 -2.30 -6.81
N THR A 83 6.23 -2.13 -8.14
CA THR A 83 5.07 -1.95 -9.02
C THR A 83 4.73 -3.20 -9.80
N ASN A 84 5.73 -4.05 -10.10
CA ASN A 84 5.55 -5.31 -10.80
C ASN A 84 6.72 -6.26 -10.52
N VAL A 85 6.45 -7.56 -10.58
CA VAL A 85 7.45 -8.63 -10.56
C VAL A 85 7.11 -9.62 -11.66
N ASP A 86 8.04 -9.80 -12.58
CA ASP A 86 7.95 -10.76 -13.67
C ASP A 86 8.94 -11.92 -13.47
N VAL A 87 8.46 -13.14 -13.69
CA VAL A 87 9.24 -14.37 -13.61
C VAL A 87 8.75 -15.35 -14.68
N PRO A 88 9.63 -16.18 -15.30
CA PRO A 88 9.19 -17.20 -16.24
C PRO A 88 8.18 -18.16 -15.61
N THR A 89 7.07 -18.41 -16.29
CA THR A 89 5.98 -19.27 -15.79
C THR A 89 6.43 -20.71 -15.59
N TYR A 90 7.32 -21.20 -16.48
CA TYR A 90 7.86 -22.57 -16.46
C TYR A 90 9.37 -22.54 -16.44
N LEU A 91 9.96 -23.32 -15.54
CA LEU A 91 11.39 -23.45 -15.35
C LEU A 91 11.76 -24.92 -15.22
N ARG A 92 13.05 -25.23 -15.46
CA ARG A 92 13.62 -26.57 -15.19
C ARG A 92 14.50 -26.50 -13.93
N PRO A 93 14.64 -27.62 -13.20
CA PRO A 93 15.54 -27.68 -12.06
C PRO A 93 16.98 -27.30 -12.45
N GLY A 94 17.57 -26.35 -11.72
CA GLY A 94 18.92 -25.85 -12.00
C GLY A 94 19.03 -24.87 -13.16
N GLU A 95 17.90 -24.46 -13.77
CA GLU A 95 17.90 -23.45 -14.83
C GLU A 95 18.21 -22.08 -14.24
N GLU A 96 19.15 -21.36 -14.86
CA GLU A 96 19.40 -19.96 -14.57
C GLU A 96 18.36 -19.11 -15.29
N PHE A 97 17.75 -18.17 -14.57
CA PHE A 97 16.74 -17.27 -15.10
C PHE A 97 16.82 -15.88 -14.47
N ASP A 98 16.25 -14.91 -15.15
CA ASP A 98 16.13 -13.55 -14.66
C ASP A 98 14.75 -13.33 -14.04
N LEU A 99 14.72 -12.74 -12.83
CA LEU A 99 13.52 -12.22 -12.20
C LEU A 99 13.56 -10.68 -12.33
N ASP A 100 12.60 -10.12 -13.07
CA ASP A 100 12.52 -8.70 -13.30
C ASP A 100 11.60 -8.01 -12.30
N VAL A 101 12.15 -7.03 -11.59
CA VAL A 101 11.42 -6.23 -10.58
C VAL A 101 11.31 -4.80 -11.06
N SER A 102 10.09 -4.31 -11.25
CA SER A 102 9.82 -2.90 -11.49
C SER A 102 9.64 -2.16 -10.18
N VAL A 103 10.45 -1.14 -9.96
CA VAL A 103 10.46 -0.33 -8.74
C VAL A 103 10.22 1.13 -9.09
N GLN A 104 9.33 1.78 -8.35
CA GLN A 104 9.09 3.21 -8.41
C GLN A 104 9.70 3.85 -7.16
N ALA A 105 10.44 4.96 -7.33
CA ALA A 105 10.93 5.76 -6.21
C ALA A 105 10.57 7.23 -6.39
N THR A 106 10.17 7.89 -5.31
CA THR A 106 9.85 9.34 -5.31
C THR A 106 11.10 10.20 -5.36
N GLU A 107 12.17 9.75 -4.71
CA GLU A 107 13.48 10.38 -4.66
C GLU A 107 14.60 9.33 -4.79
N PRO A 108 15.81 9.72 -5.17
CA PRO A 108 16.94 8.79 -5.18
C PRO A 108 17.18 8.24 -3.77
N THR A 109 17.25 6.91 -3.66
CA THR A 109 17.49 6.22 -2.39
C THR A 109 18.30 4.95 -2.58
N ARG A 110 18.88 4.43 -1.51
CA ARG A 110 19.46 3.08 -1.49
C ARG A 110 18.44 2.14 -0.88
N ALA A 111 18.31 0.97 -1.47
CA ALA A 111 17.40 -0.06 -0.98
C ALA A 111 18.06 -1.44 -1.01
N VAL A 112 17.84 -2.22 0.04
CA VAL A 112 18.15 -3.65 0.02
C VAL A 112 17.02 -4.35 -0.72
N VAL A 113 17.35 -5.08 -1.78
CA VAL A 113 16.42 -5.93 -2.52
C VAL A 113 16.69 -7.37 -2.13
N ARG A 114 15.65 -8.06 -1.67
CA ARG A 114 15.71 -9.46 -1.24
C ARG A 114 14.67 -10.28 -1.99
N VAL A 115 15.05 -11.48 -2.41
CA VAL A 115 14.14 -12.48 -2.96
C VAL A 115 14.18 -13.72 -2.09
N LEU A 116 13.02 -14.18 -1.63
CA LEU A 116 12.87 -15.43 -0.89
C LEU A 116 12.15 -16.47 -1.75
N GLY A 117 12.62 -17.70 -1.68
CA GLY A 117 11.93 -18.89 -2.19
C GLY A 117 11.51 -19.78 -1.01
N GLY A 118 10.26 -19.65 -0.58
CA GLY A 118 9.85 -20.21 0.72
C GLY A 118 10.55 -19.48 1.87
N ASP A 119 11.29 -20.22 2.71
CA ASP A 119 12.05 -19.67 3.85
C ASP A 119 13.52 -19.37 3.52
N GLU A 120 13.96 -19.63 2.28
CA GLU A 120 15.34 -19.44 1.84
C GLU A 120 15.54 -18.10 1.13
N ILE A 121 16.62 -17.39 1.46
CA ILE A 121 17.03 -16.16 0.76
C ILE A 121 17.79 -16.58 -0.50
N LEU A 122 17.20 -16.36 -1.68
CA LEU A 122 17.79 -16.66 -2.97
C LEU A 122 18.65 -15.50 -3.50
N TYR A 123 18.32 -14.27 -3.10
CA TYR A 123 19.03 -13.06 -3.52
C TYR A 123 18.94 -11.99 -2.44
N GLU A 124 20.03 -11.29 -2.20
CA GLU A 124 20.06 -10.10 -1.33
C GLU A 124 21.20 -9.18 -1.77
N GLN A 125 20.85 -8.00 -2.26
CA GLN A 125 21.83 -6.97 -2.62
C GLN A 125 21.24 -5.56 -2.39
N THR A 126 22.17 -4.59 -2.20
CA THR A 126 21.82 -3.17 -2.12
C THR A 126 21.88 -2.54 -3.51
N HIS A 127 20.77 -1.90 -3.91
CA HIS A 127 20.65 -1.18 -5.17
C HIS A 127 20.52 0.33 -4.94
N ASN A 128 21.09 1.12 -5.84
CA ASN A 128 20.86 2.57 -5.88
C ASN A 128 19.67 2.84 -6.78
N LEU A 129 18.56 3.24 -6.19
CA LEU A 129 17.35 3.59 -6.89
C LEU A 129 17.38 5.07 -7.28
N ARG A 130 16.98 5.37 -8.53
CA ARG A 130 16.80 6.73 -9.03
C ARG A 130 15.35 7.12 -8.85
N ARG A 131 15.08 8.41 -8.84
CA ARG A 131 13.71 8.92 -8.93
C ARG A 131 13.02 8.42 -10.20
N GLY A 132 11.77 7.97 -10.07
CA GLY A 132 10.95 7.45 -11.17
C GLY A 132 10.90 5.92 -11.20
N LEU A 133 10.30 5.40 -12.28
CA LEU A 133 10.18 3.97 -12.54
C LEU A 133 11.48 3.42 -13.12
N GLN A 134 11.92 2.26 -12.63
CA GLN A 134 13.09 1.54 -13.13
C GLN A 134 12.90 0.03 -12.96
N SER A 135 13.59 -0.76 -13.79
CA SER A 135 13.62 -2.21 -13.69
C SER A 135 14.95 -2.69 -13.13
N LEU A 136 14.89 -3.67 -12.26
CA LEU A 136 16.02 -4.41 -11.72
C LEU A 136 15.90 -5.86 -12.20
N THR A 137 16.95 -6.37 -12.83
CA THR A 137 17.05 -7.77 -13.28
C THR A 137 17.87 -8.53 -12.27
N LEU A 138 17.28 -9.54 -11.64
CA LEU A 138 17.87 -10.33 -10.56
C LEU A 138 18.13 -11.76 -11.06
N PRO A 139 19.40 -12.16 -11.25
CA PRO A 139 19.73 -13.52 -11.69
C PRO A 139 19.48 -14.51 -10.56
N LEU A 140 18.71 -15.56 -10.84
CA LEU A 140 18.36 -16.64 -9.92
C LEU A 140 18.57 -18.00 -10.58
N THR A 141 18.58 -19.05 -9.75
CA THR A 141 18.61 -20.44 -10.20
C THR A 141 17.37 -21.16 -9.69
N ALA A 142 16.67 -21.87 -10.58
CA ALA A 142 15.48 -22.64 -10.23
C ALA A 142 15.84 -23.83 -9.34
N GLY A 143 15.07 -23.99 -8.26
CA GLY A 143 15.25 -25.04 -7.27
C GLY A 143 14.64 -26.39 -7.68
N GLN A 144 14.08 -27.09 -6.70
CA GLN A 144 13.45 -28.40 -6.88
C GLN A 144 12.12 -28.31 -7.66
N PRO A 145 11.70 -29.41 -8.34
CA PRO A 145 10.42 -29.46 -9.02
C PRO A 145 9.25 -29.18 -8.10
N GLY A 146 8.31 -28.36 -8.58
CA GLY A 146 7.11 -27.97 -7.84
C GLY A 146 6.63 -26.57 -8.18
N PHE A 147 5.57 -26.16 -7.51
CA PHE A 147 5.10 -24.77 -7.54
C PHE A 147 5.93 -23.95 -6.58
N VAL A 148 6.57 -22.89 -7.09
CA VAL A 148 7.47 -22.04 -6.31
C VAL A 148 6.91 -20.64 -6.25
N THR A 149 6.89 -20.05 -5.05
CA THR A 149 6.57 -18.64 -4.81
C THR A 149 7.88 -17.90 -4.57
N TYR A 150 8.13 -16.88 -5.37
CA TYR A 150 9.21 -15.93 -5.17
C TYR A 150 8.64 -14.67 -4.51
N GLN A 151 9.05 -14.41 -3.28
CA GLN A 151 8.67 -13.22 -2.55
C GLN A 151 9.76 -12.18 -2.68
N VAL A 152 9.47 -11.10 -3.40
CA VAL A 152 10.37 -9.96 -3.54
C VAL A 152 10.07 -8.94 -2.45
N GLN A 153 11.10 -8.46 -1.78
CA GLN A 153 11.03 -7.42 -0.76
C GLN A 153 12.06 -6.34 -1.08
N ILE A 154 11.67 -5.08 -0.89
CA ILE A 154 12.59 -3.95 -0.88
C ILE A 154 12.59 -3.27 0.48
N THR A 155 13.76 -2.85 0.94
CA THR A 155 13.91 -2.11 2.19
C THR A 155 14.71 -0.85 1.89
N PRO A 156 14.04 0.27 1.56
CA PRO A 156 14.69 1.56 1.35
C PRO A 156 15.29 2.09 2.66
N GLU A 157 16.34 2.92 2.56
CA GLU A 157 16.95 3.58 3.73
C GLU A 157 15.97 4.56 4.39
N LEU A 158 15.11 5.18 3.59
CA LEU A 158 14.03 6.07 4.04
C LEU A 158 12.72 5.62 3.39
N ASP A 159 11.73 5.29 4.18
CA ASP A 159 10.45 4.78 3.71
C ASP A 159 9.31 5.15 4.66
N GLY A 160 8.21 5.65 4.07
CA GLY A 160 6.99 6.02 4.80
C GLY A 160 5.93 4.92 4.87
N PHE A 161 5.95 3.92 3.95
CA PHE A 161 4.91 2.90 3.82
C PHE A 161 5.49 1.51 3.53
N TYR A 162 5.65 0.69 4.55
CA TYR A 162 6.21 -0.67 4.43
C TYR A 162 5.30 -1.69 3.73
N GLN A 163 4.00 -1.39 3.55
CA GLN A 163 3.01 -2.36 3.04
C GLN A 163 3.14 -2.65 1.54
N ASN A 164 3.69 -1.71 0.76
CA ASN A 164 3.88 -1.82 -0.69
C ASN A 164 5.29 -2.26 -1.11
N ASN A 165 6.11 -2.64 -0.13
CA ASN A 165 7.49 -3.05 -0.32
C ASN A 165 7.66 -4.54 -0.55
N ARG A 166 6.57 -5.27 -0.73
CA ARG A 166 6.55 -6.71 -0.92
C ARG A 166 5.60 -7.09 -2.05
N MET A 167 6.06 -8.01 -2.90
CA MET A 167 5.24 -8.59 -3.97
C MET A 167 5.65 -10.05 -4.20
N ASP A 168 4.68 -10.91 -4.50
CA ASP A 168 4.89 -12.32 -4.75
C ASP A 168 4.72 -12.60 -6.26
N ALA A 169 5.58 -13.47 -6.81
CA ALA A 169 5.51 -14.01 -8.16
C ALA A 169 5.62 -15.54 -8.11
N PHE A 170 5.17 -16.20 -9.16
CA PHE A 170 4.99 -17.65 -9.16
C PHE A 170 5.56 -18.30 -10.41
N SER A 171 6.24 -19.45 -10.22
CA SER A 171 6.70 -20.31 -11.31
C SER A 171 6.38 -21.77 -11.02
N GLN A 172 6.23 -22.53 -12.10
CA GLN A 172 6.19 -23.98 -12.06
C GLN A 172 7.54 -24.53 -12.48
N VAL A 173 8.29 -25.13 -11.55
CA VAL A 173 9.51 -25.88 -11.89
C VAL A 173 9.11 -27.29 -12.32
N GLU A 174 9.33 -27.61 -13.61
CA GLU A 174 8.94 -28.88 -14.19
C GLU A 174 9.91 -29.99 -13.78
N GLY A 175 9.36 -31.09 -13.26
CA GLY A 175 10.15 -32.29 -13.00
C GLY A 175 10.51 -33.05 -14.29
N PRO A 176 11.34 -34.09 -14.18
CA PRO A 176 11.65 -34.96 -15.32
C PRO A 176 10.35 -35.61 -15.88
N PRO A 177 10.22 -35.72 -17.20
CA PRO A 177 9.03 -36.31 -17.84
C PRO A 177 8.78 -37.74 -17.33
N ARG A 178 7.53 -37.99 -16.93
CA ARG A 178 7.11 -39.36 -16.56
C ARG A 178 6.50 -40.02 -17.77
N VAL A 179 7.07 -41.14 -18.21
CA VAL A 179 6.54 -41.95 -19.31
C VAL A 179 5.83 -43.17 -18.72
N LEU A 180 4.53 -43.29 -18.99
CA LEU A 180 3.78 -44.51 -18.72
C LEU A 180 3.89 -45.46 -19.95
N MET A 181 4.56 -46.59 -19.81
CA MET A 181 4.52 -47.64 -20.80
C MET A 181 3.37 -48.61 -20.44
N VAL A 182 2.41 -48.73 -21.33
CA VAL A 182 1.36 -49.73 -21.25
C VAL A 182 1.73 -50.86 -22.23
N ALA A 183 1.97 -52.08 -21.69
CA ALA A 183 2.24 -53.25 -22.47
C ALA A 183 0.96 -54.06 -22.73
#